data_58a0e767e33e2e0bd34fef4dbed06fc5
#
_entry.id   58a0e767e33e2e0bd34fef4dbed06fc5
#
_cell.length_a   1.000
_cell.length_b   1.000
_cell.length_c   1.000
_cell.angle_alpha   90.00
_cell.angle_beta   90.00
_cell.angle_gamma   90.00
#
_symmetry.space_group_name_H-M   'P 1'
#
loop_
_entity.id
_entity.type
_entity.pdbx_description
1 polymer ?
#
loop_
_entity_poly.entity_id
_entity_poly.type
_entity_poly.pdbx_seq_one_letter_code
_entity_poly.pdbx_strand_id
1 'polypeptide(L)'
;MPPKKNPLGLNALQLKTLTLFQALAALEDHASPAADEPGAVVVTDLPRPHGDHFHLGRGVVASRDATGLANPAVWTALARKGLIRTTGPVGTVVVTAAGLAYQTGMGDLLHQADH
;
A
#
# COMPACT_ATOMS: atom_id res chain seq x y z
N MET A 1 8.72 -5.75 -26.44
CA MET A 1 9.08 -6.52 -25.22
C MET A 1 8.07 -6.24 -24.13
N PRO A 2 7.57 -7.25 -23.44
CA PRO A 2 6.71 -6.97 -22.29
C PRO A 2 7.48 -6.18 -21.24
N PRO A 3 6.82 -5.29 -20.48
CA PRO A 3 7.51 -4.58 -19.42
C PRO A 3 8.07 -5.55 -18.41
N LYS A 4 9.26 -5.24 -17.92
CA LYS A 4 9.91 -6.05 -16.91
C LYS A 4 9.09 -6.00 -15.63
N LYS A 5 8.70 -7.16 -15.12
CA LYS A 5 7.98 -7.24 -13.85
C LYS A 5 8.92 -6.86 -12.70
N ASN A 6 8.40 -6.04 -11.78
CA ASN A 6 9.13 -5.65 -10.58
C ASN A 6 10.50 -5.02 -10.91
N PRO A 7 10.51 -3.92 -11.69
CA PRO A 7 11.78 -3.33 -12.14
C PRO A 7 12.66 -2.81 -11.01
N LEU A 8 12.10 -2.51 -9.84
CA LEU A 8 12.85 -2.01 -8.70
C LEU A 8 13.33 -3.14 -7.76
N GLY A 9 13.02 -4.39 -8.10
CA GLY A 9 13.50 -5.52 -7.32
C GLY A 9 12.92 -5.62 -5.92
N LEU A 10 11.63 -5.31 -5.77
CA LEU A 10 10.98 -5.40 -4.46
C LEU A 10 10.83 -6.87 -4.04
N ASN A 11 11.06 -7.15 -2.76
CA ASN A 11 10.80 -8.49 -2.24
C ASN A 11 9.29 -8.71 -2.04
N ALA A 12 8.91 -9.95 -1.69
CA ALA A 12 7.49 -10.30 -1.57
C ALA A 12 6.75 -9.43 -0.56
N LEU A 13 7.36 -9.17 0.60
CA LEU A 13 6.71 -8.36 1.63
C LEU A 13 6.55 -6.91 1.19
N GLN A 14 7.54 -6.36 0.50
CA GLN A 14 7.47 -5.00 -0.04
C GLN A 14 6.36 -4.90 -1.10
N LEU A 15 6.26 -5.89 -1.98
CA LEU A 15 5.21 -5.94 -3.00
C LEU A 15 3.82 -6.01 -2.37
N LYS A 16 3.65 -6.87 -1.37
CA LYS A 16 2.38 -7.00 -0.66
C LYS A 16 1.99 -5.68 0.01
N THR A 17 2.93 -5.05 0.69
CA THR A 17 2.68 -3.79 1.40
C THR A 17 2.31 -2.68 0.43
N LEU A 18 3.04 -2.54 -0.67
CA LEU A 18 2.71 -1.54 -1.68
C LEU A 18 1.32 -1.79 -2.28
N THR A 19 0.97 -3.04 -2.53
CA THR A 19 -0.35 -3.40 -3.04
C THR A 19 -1.45 -2.93 -2.07
N LEU A 20 -1.23 -3.09 -0.76
CA LEU A 20 -2.18 -2.63 0.24
C LEU A 20 -2.27 -1.11 0.29
N PHE A 21 -1.15 -0.41 0.15
CA PHE A 21 -1.16 1.05 0.07
C PHE A 21 -1.92 1.53 -1.16
N GLN A 22 -1.75 0.85 -2.30
CA GLN A 22 -2.50 1.19 -3.51
C GLN A 22 -4.01 1.00 -3.30
N ALA A 23 -4.39 -0.09 -2.64
CA ALA A 23 -5.79 -0.37 -2.34
C ALA A 23 -6.38 0.69 -1.40
N LEU A 24 -5.63 1.07 -0.35
CA LEU A 24 -6.06 2.12 0.57
C LEU A 24 -6.18 3.47 -0.13
N ALA A 25 -5.27 3.74 -1.06
CA ALA A 25 -5.30 5.00 -1.82
C ALA A 25 -6.56 5.12 -2.70
N ALA A 26 -7.22 4.01 -2.98
CA ALA A 26 -8.47 4.00 -3.76
C ALA A 26 -9.72 4.12 -2.89
N LEU A 27 -9.58 4.15 -1.56
CA LEU A 27 -10.71 4.23 -0.64
C LEU A 27 -10.87 5.65 -0.12
N GLU A 28 -12.03 6.24 -0.36
CA GLU A 28 -12.29 7.64 0.02
C GLU A 28 -12.12 7.89 1.52
N ASP A 29 -12.46 6.91 2.35
CA ASP A 29 -12.38 7.05 3.81
C ASP A 29 -10.94 7.07 4.32
N HIS A 30 -9.99 6.62 3.51
CA HIS A 30 -8.59 6.51 3.91
C HIS A 30 -7.67 7.41 3.10
N ALA A 31 -8.15 8.00 2.02
CA ALA A 31 -7.28 8.65 1.03
C ALA A 31 -7.75 10.06 0.70
N SER A 32 -6.78 10.95 0.53
CA SER A 32 -7.03 12.29 0.01
C SER A 32 -5.88 12.72 -0.89
N PRO A 33 -6.13 13.61 -1.88
CA PRO A 33 -5.03 14.06 -2.73
C PRO A 33 -3.97 14.80 -1.93
N ALA A 34 -2.71 14.57 -2.28
CA ALA A 34 -1.60 15.31 -1.66
C ALA A 34 -1.56 16.73 -2.24
N ALA A 35 -1.57 17.72 -1.35
CA ALA A 35 -1.63 19.12 -1.78
C ALA A 35 -0.35 19.58 -2.48
N ASP A 36 0.79 18.98 -2.11
CA ASP A 36 2.11 19.43 -2.56
C ASP A 36 2.71 18.57 -3.67
N GLU A 37 2.02 17.52 -4.11
CA GLU A 37 2.58 16.62 -5.11
C GLU A 37 1.45 16.10 -6.01
N PRO A 38 1.33 16.61 -7.24
CA PRO A 38 0.31 16.14 -8.17
C PRO A 38 0.44 14.63 -8.43
N GLY A 39 -0.69 13.94 -8.40
CA GLY A 39 -0.72 12.51 -8.64
C GLY A 39 -0.43 11.65 -7.42
N ALA A 40 -0.02 12.24 -6.30
CA ALA A 40 0.20 11.51 -5.06
C ALA A 40 -1.06 11.55 -4.18
N VAL A 41 -1.19 10.55 -3.32
CA VAL A 41 -2.35 10.41 -2.43
C VAL A 41 -1.87 10.21 -1.00
N VAL A 42 -2.45 10.97 -0.08
CA VAL A 42 -2.21 10.80 1.36
C VAL A 42 -3.14 9.72 1.86
N VAL A 43 -2.57 8.69 2.48
CA VAL A 43 -3.33 7.61 3.10
C VAL A 43 -3.23 7.77 4.61
N THR A 44 -4.38 7.79 5.27
CA THR A 44 -4.48 7.93 6.73
C THR A 44 -5.34 6.82 7.29
N ASP A 45 -5.34 6.70 8.61
CA ASP A 45 -6.21 5.76 9.31
C ASP A 45 -6.01 4.33 8.82
N LEU A 46 -4.76 3.86 8.92
CA LEU A 46 -4.41 2.51 8.46
C LEU A 46 -5.27 1.48 9.19
N PRO A 47 -5.73 0.43 8.48
CA PRO A 47 -6.60 -0.57 9.07
C PRO A 47 -5.88 -1.36 10.15
N ARG A 48 -6.66 -1.85 11.11
CA ARG A 48 -6.16 -2.73 12.17
C ARG A 48 -6.65 -4.15 11.91
N PRO A 49 -5.92 -5.15 12.39
CA PRO A 49 -6.36 -6.53 12.19
C PRO A 49 -7.69 -6.78 12.90
N HIS A 50 -8.53 -7.55 12.23
CA HIS A 50 -9.81 -8.00 12.75
C HIS A 50 -9.74 -9.52 12.83
N GLY A 51 -9.21 -10.05 13.96
CA GLY A 51 -8.85 -11.44 14.03
C GLY A 51 -7.61 -11.74 13.21
N ASP A 52 -7.71 -12.65 12.25
CA ASP A 52 -6.61 -13.06 11.40
C ASP A 52 -6.62 -12.38 10.03
N HIS A 53 -7.39 -11.30 9.88
CA HIS A 53 -7.51 -10.60 8.61
C HIS A 53 -7.72 -9.10 8.81
N PHE A 54 -7.51 -8.35 7.74
CA PHE A 54 -7.79 -6.91 7.67
C PHE A 54 -8.88 -6.67 6.65
N HIS A 55 -9.75 -5.71 6.93
CA HIS A 55 -10.73 -5.23 5.96
C HIS A 55 -10.23 -3.93 5.30
N LEU A 56 -10.23 -3.91 3.98
CA LEU A 56 -9.92 -2.72 3.19
C LEU A 56 -11.09 -2.48 2.24
N GLY A 57 -12.04 -1.64 2.69
CA GLY A 57 -13.27 -1.48 1.95
C GLY A 57 -14.02 -2.79 1.84
N ARG A 58 -14.25 -3.26 0.63
CA ARG A 58 -14.90 -4.55 0.38
C ARG A 58 -13.91 -5.71 0.29
N GLY A 59 -12.62 -5.40 0.34
CA GLY A 59 -11.58 -6.42 0.25
C GLY A 59 -11.17 -6.94 1.61
N VAL A 60 -10.65 -8.14 1.61
CA VAL A 60 -10.11 -8.78 2.81
C VAL A 60 -8.71 -9.29 2.48
N VAL A 61 -7.77 -9.05 3.39
CA VAL A 61 -6.42 -9.57 3.26
C VAL A 61 -6.05 -10.31 4.56
N ALA A 62 -5.38 -11.45 4.42
CA ALA A 62 -4.91 -12.19 5.60
C ALA A 62 -3.88 -11.37 6.37
N SER A 63 -3.94 -11.41 7.71
CA SER A 63 -3.02 -10.66 8.55
C SER A 63 -1.56 -10.98 8.26
N ARG A 64 -1.26 -12.23 7.94
CA ARG A 64 0.10 -12.65 7.57
C ARG A 64 0.62 -11.95 6.31
N ASP A 65 -0.27 -11.50 5.42
CA ASP A 65 0.09 -10.81 4.19
C ASP A 65 0.12 -9.30 4.37
N ALA A 66 -0.28 -8.80 5.53
CA ALA A 66 -0.36 -7.37 5.83
C ALA A 66 0.63 -6.93 6.90
N THR A 67 1.60 -7.79 7.25
CA THR A 67 2.56 -7.47 8.31
C THR A 67 3.43 -6.27 7.98
N GLY A 68 3.62 -5.97 6.70
CA GLY A 68 4.39 -4.81 6.29
C GLY A 68 3.76 -3.47 6.67
N LEU A 69 2.45 -3.44 6.90
CA LEU A 69 1.78 -2.21 7.33
C LEU A 69 2.27 -1.72 8.69
N ALA A 70 2.80 -2.61 9.51
CA ALA A 70 3.37 -2.28 10.82
C ALA A 70 4.89 -2.44 10.85
N ASN A 71 5.54 -2.57 9.70
CA ASN A 71 6.98 -2.83 9.62
C ASN A 71 7.73 -1.62 9.08
N PRO A 72 8.41 -0.84 9.96
CA PRO A 72 9.13 0.37 9.52
C PRO A 72 10.21 0.10 8.48
N ALA A 73 10.84 -1.07 8.50
CA ALA A 73 11.88 -1.40 7.53
C ALA A 73 11.32 -1.50 6.12
N VAL A 74 10.10 -2.04 5.97
CA VAL A 74 9.42 -2.11 4.68
C VAL A 74 9.10 -0.70 4.18
N TRP A 75 8.58 0.15 5.06
CA TRP A 75 8.26 1.55 4.72
C TRP A 75 9.51 2.30 4.26
N THR A 76 10.62 2.13 4.99
CA THR A 76 11.88 2.76 4.64
C THR A 76 12.35 2.31 3.26
N ALA A 77 12.26 1.02 2.98
CA ALA A 77 12.66 0.48 1.68
C ALA A 77 11.81 1.05 0.53
N LEU A 78 10.51 1.12 0.72
CA LEU A 78 9.61 1.68 -0.29
C LEU A 78 9.86 3.17 -0.50
N ALA A 79 10.14 3.90 0.59
CA ALA A 79 10.43 5.33 0.52
C ALA A 79 11.74 5.59 -0.24
N ARG A 80 12.76 4.77 -0.03
CA ARG A 80 14.04 4.90 -0.73
C ARG A 80 13.89 4.70 -2.23
N LYS A 81 12.90 3.93 -2.64
CA LYS A 81 12.63 3.69 -4.06
C LYS A 81 11.65 4.70 -4.66
N GLY A 82 11.26 5.69 -3.88
CA GLY A 82 10.39 6.77 -4.37
C GLY A 82 8.93 6.37 -4.55
N LEU A 83 8.53 5.26 -3.95
CA LEU A 83 7.16 4.74 -4.10
C LEU A 83 6.21 5.29 -3.04
N ILE A 84 6.74 5.65 -1.88
CA ILE A 84 5.98 6.32 -0.82
C ILE A 84 6.83 7.41 -0.18
N ARG A 85 6.18 8.28 0.60
CA ARG A 85 6.85 9.23 1.49
C ARG A 85 6.27 9.04 2.88
N THR A 86 7.12 9.09 3.89
CA THR A 86 6.74 8.85 5.28
C THR A 86 6.77 10.12 6.11
N THR A 87 6.62 11.28 5.47
CA THR A 87 6.57 12.56 6.16
C THR A 87 5.17 12.79 6.72
N GLY A 88 5.11 13.28 7.95
CA GLY A 88 3.85 13.59 8.60
C GLY A 88 3.59 12.77 9.84
N PRO A 89 2.37 12.85 10.39
CA PRO A 89 2.02 12.14 11.62
C PRO A 89 2.16 10.62 11.49
N VAL A 90 2.39 9.97 12.62
CA VAL A 90 2.40 8.50 12.69
C VAL A 90 1.07 7.97 12.15
N GLY A 91 1.14 6.93 11.33
CA GLY A 91 -0.04 6.35 10.72
C GLY A 91 -0.45 6.98 9.41
N THR A 92 0.35 7.93 8.91
CA THR A 92 0.11 8.60 7.63
C THR A 92 1.21 8.23 6.65
N VAL A 93 0.83 7.92 5.41
CA VAL A 93 1.78 7.65 4.33
C VAL A 93 1.31 8.36 3.07
N VAL A 94 2.25 8.92 2.31
CA VAL A 94 1.96 9.48 0.99
C VAL A 94 2.38 8.45 -0.04
N VAL A 95 1.44 7.97 -0.85
CA VAL A 95 1.76 7.09 -1.97
C VAL A 95 2.00 7.98 -3.18
N THR A 96 3.22 7.93 -3.71
CA THR A 96 3.60 8.80 -4.83
C THR A 96 2.92 8.35 -6.11
N ALA A 97 2.94 9.20 -7.14
CA ALA A 97 2.42 8.81 -8.45
C ALA A 97 3.12 7.53 -8.95
N ALA A 98 4.44 7.43 -8.73
CA ALA A 98 5.18 6.21 -9.09
C ALA A 98 4.71 5.00 -8.29
N GLY A 99 4.42 5.20 -7.00
CA GLY A 99 3.90 4.12 -6.15
C GLY A 99 2.53 3.64 -6.58
N LEU A 100 1.66 4.57 -6.96
CA LEU A 100 0.33 4.22 -7.45
C LEU A 100 0.37 3.47 -8.77
N ALA A 101 1.32 3.82 -9.63
CA ALA A 101 1.45 3.23 -10.97
C ALA A 101 2.24 1.92 -10.97
N TYR A 102 2.94 1.59 -9.89
CA TYR A 102 3.81 0.42 -9.85
C TYR A 102 2.98 -0.86 -9.92
N GLN A 103 3.37 -1.74 -10.86
CA GLN A 103 2.68 -3.02 -11.03
C GLN A 103 3.29 -4.07 -10.11
N THR A 104 2.59 -4.38 -9.05
CA THR A 104 3.09 -5.30 -8.03
C THR A 104 2.90 -6.77 -8.40
N GLY A 105 1.96 -7.05 -9.30
CA GLY A 105 1.62 -8.42 -9.64
C GLY A 105 0.88 -9.19 -8.54
N MET A 106 0.40 -8.47 -7.52
CA MET A 106 -0.25 -9.07 -6.34
C MET A 106 -1.75 -8.82 -6.34
N GLY A 107 -2.39 -8.85 -7.51
CA GLY A 107 -3.83 -8.57 -7.61
C GLY A 107 -4.70 -9.53 -6.82
N ASP A 108 -4.20 -10.73 -6.53
CA ASP A 108 -4.94 -11.74 -5.76
C ASP A 108 -4.82 -11.58 -4.24
N LEU A 109 -4.05 -10.59 -3.79
CA LEU A 109 -3.79 -10.41 -2.36
C LEU A 109 -5.07 -10.08 -1.59
N LEU A 110 -5.94 -9.28 -2.21
CA LEU A 110 -7.21 -8.89 -1.62
C LEU A 110 -8.31 -9.77 -2.17
N HIS A 111 -9.08 -10.36 -1.27
CA HIS A 111 -10.22 -11.19 -1.61
C HIS A 111 -11.51 -10.45 -1.31
N GLN A 112 -12.57 -10.75 -2.06
CA GLN A 112 -13.86 -10.17 -1.77
C GLN A 112 -14.42 -10.79 -0.50
N ALA A 113 -14.94 -9.94 0.39
CA ALA A 113 -15.51 -10.42 1.64
C ALA A 113 -16.87 -11.11 1.36
N ASP A 114 -16.99 -12.35 1.80
CA ASP A 114 -18.18 -13.17 1.66
C ASP A 114 -18.96 -13.22 2.97
N HIS A 115 -19.40 -12.08 3.44
CA HIS A 115 -20.16 -12.04 4.69
C HIS A 115 -21.53 -11.48 4.48
#